data_bd6c8eafd328afbe884b31a32b4ba75f
#
_entry.id   bd6c8eafd328afbe884b31a32b4ba75f
#
_cell.length_a   1.000
_cell.length_b   1.000
_cell.length_c   1.000
_cell.angle_alpha   90.00
_cell.angle_beta   90.00
_cell.angle_gamma   90.00
#
_symmetry.space_group_name_H-M   'P 1'
#
loop_
_entity.id
_entity.type
_entity.pdbx_description
1 polymer ?
#
loop_
_entity_poly.entity_id
_entity_poly.type
_entity_poly.pdbx_seq_one_letter_code
_entity_poly.pdbx_strand_id
1 'polypeptide(L)'
;MGDDANDAAMPVAPTNPMAAKIILLTDGHCNSACLDAMDLFLSLPGTVHAGTTTAADTIFMDISRVDLPSGLFALGYGHKAWTERPRGSNVPYRPAAQWTYAGDVRDDAAWKAWLDSRLD
;
A
#
# COMPACT_ATOMS: atom_id res chain seq x y z
N MET A 1 6.88 9.44 -42.91
CA MET A 1 5.85 9.67 -41.88
C MET A 1 5.52 8.30 -41.31
N GLY A 2 6.17 7.92 -40.23
CA GLY A 2 5.93 6.68 -39.54
C GLY A 2 4.86 6.92 -38.51
N ASP A 3 3.69 6.34 -38.70
CA ASP A 3 2.72 6.13 -37.63
C ASP A 3 3.23 4.97 -36.75
N ASP A 4 4.15 5.26 -35.86
CA ASP A 4 4.41 4.38 -34.73
C ASP A 4 3.22 4.52 -33.79
N ALA A 5 2.11 3.91 -34.17
CA ALA A 5 1.09 3.57 -33.21
C ALA A 5 1.77 2.66 -32.16
N ASN A 6 2.15 3.25 -31.06
CA ASN A 6 2.55 2.54 -29.87
C ASN A 6 1.34 1.72 -29.42
N ASP A 7 1.22 0.54 -30.01
CA ASP A 7 0.26 -0.48 -29.61
C ASP A 7 0.76 -1.03 -28.25
N ALA A 8 0.68 -0.17 -27.25
CA ALA A 8 0.94 -0.54 -25.87
C ALA A 8 -0.09 -1.61 -25.53
N ALA A 9 0.33 -2.86 -25.62
CA ALA A 9 -0.46 -4.00 -25.21
C ALA A 9 -1.05 -3.67 -23.83
N MET A 10 -2.37 -3.70 -23.76
CA MET A 10 -3.08 -3.52 -22.48
C MET A 10 -2.38 -4.38 -21.43
N PRO A 11 -1.98 -3.82 -20.29
CA PRO A 11 -1.33 -4.61 -19.27
C PRO A 11 -2.24 -5.77 -18.90
N VAL A 12 -1.73 -6.99 -19.08
CA VAL A 12 -2.45 -8.20 -18.70
C VAL A 12 -2.76 -8.07 -17.21
N ALA A 13 -4.03 -8.20 -16.84
CA ALA A 13 -4.41 -8.14 -15.43
C ALA A 13 -3.57 -9.14 -14.63
N PRO A 14 -2.99 -8.72 -13.50
CA PRO A 14 -2.15 -9.59 -12.70
C PRO A 14 -2.96 -10.81 -12.26
N THR A 15 -2.38 -11.99 -12.42
CA THR A 15 -2.95 -13.23 -11.91
C THR A 15 -2.28 -13.61 -10.61
N ASN A 16 -3.06 -14.06 -9.63
CA ASN A 16 -2.47 -14.62 -8.43
C ASN A 16 -1.89 -16.00 -8.77
N PRO A 17 -0.56 -16.16 -8.79
CA PRO A 17 0.08 -17.44 -9.11
C PRO A 17 0.01 -18.45 -7.95
N MET A 18 -0.46 -18.02 -6.78
CA MET A 18 -0.51 -18.85 -5.58
C MET A 18 -1.90 -19.47 -5.43
N ALA A 19 -1.94 -20.75 -5.09
CA ALA A 19 -3.18 -21.41 -4.68
C ALA A 19 -3.66 -20.92 -3.29
N ALA A 20 -2.74 -20.38 -2.48
CA ALA A 20 -3.05 -19.89 -1.15
C ALA A 20 -3.78 -18.53 -1.20
N LYS A 21 -4.69 -18.33 -0.26
CA LYS A 21 -5.34 -17.04 -0.03
C LYS A 21 -4.35 -16.04 0.55
N ILE A 22 -4.30 -14.84 -0.02
CA ILE A 22 -3.45 -13.76 0.46
C ILE A 22 -4.30 -12.84 1.34
N ILE A 23 -3.85 -12.62 2.57
CA ILE A 23 -4.50 -11.71 3.51
C ILE A 23 -3.45 -10.74 4.02
N LEU A 24 -3.72 -9.44 3.85
CA LEU A 24 -2.86 -8.35 4.32
C LEU A 24 -3.44 -7.79 5.60
N LEU A 25 -2.75 -7.98 6.71
CA LEU A 25 -3.13 -7.39 7.99
C LEU A 25 -2.39 -6.07 8.19
N THR A 26 -3.12 -4.99 8.39
CA THR A 26 -2.55 -3.65 8.60
C THR A 26 -3.11 -2.96 9.82
N ASP A 27 -2.36 -1.96 10.27
CA ASP A 27 -2.81 -0.97 11.25
C ASP A 27 -2.55 0.47 10.75
N GLY A 28 -2.83 1.45 11.60
CA GLY A 28 -2.64 2.87 11.28
C GLY A 28 -1.18 3.30 11.09
N HIS A 29 -0.20 2.43 11.35
CA HIS A 29 1.22 2.69 11.12
C HIS A 29 1.68 2.27 9.71
N CYS A 30 0.85 1.54 8.98
CA CYS A 30 1.16 1.18 7.59
C CYS A 30 1.25 2.44 6.74
N ASN A 31 2.47 2.83 6.39
CA ASN A 31 2.80 4.07 5.69
C ASN A 31 3.96 3.84 4.70
N SER A 32 4.12 4.71 3.70
CA SER A 32 5.23 4.69 2.73
C SER A 32 5.37 3.31 2.06
N ALA A 33 6.50 2.64 2.20
CA ALA A 33 6.76 1.31 1.60
C ALA A 33 5.68 0.26 1.96
N CYS A 34 5.07 0.34 3.14
CA CYS A 34 3.93 -0.50 3.49
C CYS A 34 2.75 -0.25 2.54
N LEU A 35 2.45 0.99 2.23
CA LEU A 35 1.37 1.34 1.30
C LEU A 35 1.70 0.93 -0.14
N ASP A 36 2.97 1.01 -0.55
CA ASP A 36 3.40 0.54 -1.87
C ASP A 36 3.27 -1.00 -1.98
N ALA A 37 3.56 -1.71 -0.90
CA ALA A 37 3.29 -3.15 -0.83
C ALA A 37 1.78 -3.44 -0.91
N MET A 38 0.94 -2.62 -0.25
CA MET A 38 -0.51 -2.73 -0.35
C MET A 38 -0.99 -2.53 -1.78
N ASP A 39 -0.49 -1.51 -2.51
CA ASP A 39 -0.81 -1.27 -3.92
C ASP A 39 -0.54 -2.52 -4.75
N LEU A 40 0.63 -3.16 -4.54
CA LEU A 40 1.05 -4.35 -5.26
C LEU A 40 0.16 -5.57 -4.94
N PHE A 41 0.01 -5.90 -3.67
CA PHE A 41 -0.71 -7.11 -3.28
C PHE A 41 -2.22 -7.02 -3.50
N LEU A 42 -2.82 -5.83 -3.30
CA LEU A 42 -4.25 -5.64 -3.57
C LEU A 42 -4.58 -5.66 -5.05
N SER A 43 -3.60 -5.51 -5.95
CA SER A 43 -3.79 -5.72 -7.37
C SER A 43 -3.98 -7.20 -7.74
N LEU A 44 -3.59 -8.13 -6.86
CA LEU A 44 -3.75 -9.57 -7.10
C LEU A 44 -5.18 -10.00 -6.78
N PRO A 45 -5.85 -10.72 -7.70
CA PRO A 45 -7.22 -11.19 -7.46
C PRO A 45 -7.34 -12.06 -6.21
N GLY A 46 -8.39 -11.82 -5.43
CA GLY A 46 -8.68 -12.59 -4.23
C GLY A 46 -7.89 -12.19 -2.99
N THR A 47 -7.02 -11.19 -3.08
CA THR A 47 -6.35 -10.63 -1.90
C THR A 47 -7.35 -9.92 -1.00
N VAL A 48 -7.26 -10.19 0.30
CA VAL A 48 -8.10 -9.59 1.33
C VAL A 48 -7.28 -8.61 2.16
N HIS A 49 -7.83 -7.41 2.36
CA HIS A 49 -7.31 -6.46 3.34
C HIS A 49 -8.03 -6.62 4.67
N ALA A 50 -7.29 -6.91 5.73
CA ALA A 50 -7.79 -7.08 7.10
C ALA A 50 -7.05 -6.14 8.06
N GLY A 51 -7.61 -5.93 9.25
CA GLY A 51 -7.02 -5.06 10.27
C GLY A 51 -7.73 -3.74 10.41
N THR A 52 -6.98 -2.64 10.50
CA THR A 52 -7.54 -1.29 10.57
C THR A 52 -7.10 -0.44 9.38
N THR A 53 -7.72 0.73 9.25
CA THR A 53 -7.35 1.72 8.22
C THR A 53 -5.86 2.05 8.33
N THR A 54 -5.17 2.06 7.19
CA THR A 54 -3.76 2.45 7.10
C THR A 54 -3.57 3.95 7.33
N ALA A 55 -2.33 4.39 7.49
CA ALA A 55 -1.98 5.79 7.25
C ALA A 55 -2.21 6.16 5.77
N ALA A 56 -1.96 7.40 5.42
CA ALA A 56 -1.99 7.89 4.06
C ALA A 56 -0.70 8.67 3.77
N ASP A 57 -0.27 8.66 2.53
CA ASP A 57 0.84 9.47 2.06
C ASP A 57 0.51 10.18 0.75
N THR A 58 1.35 11.14 0.40
CA THR A 58 1.25 11.86 -0.88
C THR A 58 1.90 11.06 -2.00
N ILE A 59 1.72 11.55 -3.24
CA ILE A 59 2.42 10.98 -4.40
C ILE A 59 3.91 11.28 -4.41
N PHE A 60 4.39 12.18 -3.54
CA PHE A 60 5.80 12.57 -3.49
C PHE A 60 6.60 11.57 -2.66
N MET A 61 7.74 11.18 -3.18
CA MET A 61 8.59 10.14 -2.59
C MET A 61 10.07 10.47 -2.78
N ASP A 62 10.92 9.58 -2.25
CA ASP A 62 12.37 9.73 -2.28
C ASP A 62 12.82 11.07 -1.67
N ILE A 63 12.76 11.11 -0.34
CA ILE A 63 13.10 12.32 0.40
C ILE A 63 14.60 12.60 0.32
N SER A 64 14.95 13.74 -0.27
CA SER A 64 16.27 14.32 -0.19
C SER A 64 16.35 15.32 0.95
N ARG A 65 17.56 15.47 1.47
CA ARG A 65 17.85 16.40 2.56
C ARG A 65 18.92 17.40 2.10
N VAL A 66 18.68 18.67 2.39
CA VAL A 66 19.64 19.76 2.19
C VAL A 66 19.82 20.50 3.50
N ASP A 67 21.06 20.59 3.97
CA ASP A 67 21.38 21.42 5.14
C ASP A 67 21.37 22.89 4.74
N LEU A 68 20.70 23.72 5.54
CA LEU A 68 20.70 25.17 5.29
C LEU A 68 22.04 25.79 5.61
N PRO A 69 22.41 26.90 4.95
CA PRO A 69 23.71 27.56 5.16
C PRO A 69 24.00 27.97 6.62
N SER A 70 22.95 28.16 7.42
CA SER A 70 23.07 28.43 8.85
C SER A 70 23.61 27.28 9.68
N GLY A 71 23.51 26.03 9.14
CA GLY A 71 23.85 24.82 9.88
C GLY A 71 22.85 24.44 10.99
N LEU A 72 21.81 25.26 11.22
CA LEU A 72 20.83 25.03 12.31
C LEU A 72 19.69 24.12 11.90
N PHE A 73 19.35 24.04 10.61
CA PHE A 73 18.22 23.31 10.10
C PHE A 73 18.58 22.58 8.81
N ALA A 74 17.82 21.54 8.52
CA ALA A 74 17.83 20.85 7.24
C ALA A 74 16.43 20.88 6.63
N LEU A 75 16.37 21.02 5.30
CA LEU A 75 15.13 20.90 4.53
C LEU A 75 15.02 19.48 3.97
N GLY A 76 13.95 18.80 4.30
CA GLY A 76 13.55 17.56 3.65
C GLY A 76 12.51 17.83 2.57
N TYR A 77 12.70 17.27 1.37
CA TYR A 77 11.74 17.40 0.28
C TYR A 77 11.69 16.13 -0.55
N GLY A 78 10.49 15.77 -1.03
CA GLY A 78 10.33 14.72 -2.01
C GLY A 78 10.76 15.21 -3.39
N HIS A 79 11.63 14.46 -4.07
CA HIS A 79 12.15 14.85 -5.38
C HIS A 79 11.63 13.99 -6.52
N LYS A 80 10.76 13.01 -6.23
CA LYS A 80 10.01 12.22 -7.21
C LYS A 80 8.52 12.30 -6.93
N ALA A 81 7.72 12.18 -7.99
CA ALA A 81 6.29 12.04 -7.90
C ALA A 81 5.84 10.79 -8.65
N TRP A 82 5.06 9.95 -7.99
CA TRP A 82 4.46 8.79 -8.60
C TRP A 82 3.03 9.12 -9.03
N THR A 83 2.87 9.53 -10.29
CA THR A 83 1.60 10.06 -10.79
C THR A 83 0.57 8.98 -11.16
N GLU A 84 1.02 7.76 -11.45
CA GLU A 84 0.16 6.66 -11.92
C GLU A 84 -0.09 5.60 -10.86
N ARG A 85 0.15 5.92 -9.60
CA ARG A 85 -0.08 4.96 -8.53
C ARG A 85 -1.59 4.76 -8.30
N PRO A 86 -2.05 3.51 -8.08
CA PRO A 86 -3.48 3.19 -8.04
C PRO A 86 -4.23 3.85 -6.86
N ARG A 87 -3.56 4.11 -5.76
CA ARG A 87 -4.14 4.66 -4.53
C ARG A 87 -4.44 6.17 -4.59
N GLY A 88 -3.78 6.91 -5.48
CA GLY A 88 -3.87 8.36 -5.50
C GLY A 88 -3.05 9.06 -4.39
N SER A 89 -3.28 10.34 -4.17
CA SER A 89 -2.57 11.15 -3.19
C SER A 89 -3.40 11.28 -1.91
N ASN A 90 -2.79 11.01 -0.78
CA ASN A 90 -3.38 11.17 0.55
C ASN A 90 -4.64 10.31 0.80
N VAL A 91 -4.70 9.14 0.18
CA VAL A 91 -5.82 8.21 0.30
C VAL A 91 -5.38 6.96 1.05
N PRO A 92 -5.94 6.68 2.24
CA PRO A 92 -5.62 5.46 2.97
C PRO A 92 -6.37 4.25 2.41
N TYR A 93 -5.86 3.05 2.66
CA TYR A 93 -6.62 1.82 2.50
C TYR A 93 -7.50 1.57 3.70
N ARG A 94 -8.71 1.06 3.45
CA ARG A 94 -9.68 0.70 4.48
C ARG A 94 -10.12 -0.75 4.28
N PRO A 95 -10.01 -1.62 5.28
CA PRO A 95 -10.58 -2.96 5.17
C PRO A 95 -12.12 -2.87 5.10
N ALA A 96 -12.72 -3.84 4.43
CA ALA A 96 -14.17 -4.00 4.50
C ALA A 96 -14.61 -4.29 5.96
N ALA A 97 -15.86 -3.95 6.31
CA ALA A 97 -16.34 -4.04 7.69
C ALA A 97 -16.13 -5.43 8.32
N GLN A 98 -16.38 -6.50 7.56
CA GLN A 98 -16.20 -7.87 8.03
C GLN A 98 -14.73 -8.25 8.28
N TRP A 99 -13.78 -7.48 7.73
CA TRP A 99 -12.35 -7.70 7.88
C TRP A 99 -11.68 -6.67 8.81
N THR A 100 -12.47 -5.83 9.48
CA THR A 100 -11.96 -4.88 10.46
C THR A 100 -11.63 -5.59 11.76
N TYR A 101 -10.37 -5.49 12.20
CA TYR A 101 -9.88 -6.03 13.46
C TYR A 101 -9.63 -4.89 14.44
N ALA A 102 -10.34 -4.87 15.54
CA ALA A 102 -10.26 -3.80 16.54
C ALA A 102 -9.23 -4.08 17.65
N GLY A 103 -8.56 -5.23 17.62
CA GLY A 103 -7.54 -5.61 18.59
C GLY A 103 -6.14 -5.08 18.26
N ASP A 104 -5.17 -5.42 19.10
CA ASP A 104 -3.76 -5.07 18.85
C ASP A 104 -3.17 -6.04 17.83
N VAL A 105 -2.76 -5.52 16.68
CA VAL A 105 -2.13 -6.32 15.61
C VAL A 105 -0.75 -6.89 15.99
N ARG A 106 -0.16 -6.42 17.09
CA ARG A 106 1.08 -6.97 17.64
C ARG A 106 0.85 -8.21 18.52
N ASP A 107 -0.38 -8.47 18.90
CA ASP A 107 -0.75 -9.72 19.57
C ASP A 107 -1.04 -10.80 18.53
N ASP A 108 0.01 -11.52 18.17
CA ASP A 108 -0.03 -12.56 17.12
C ASP A 108 -1.07 -13.64 17.41
N ALA A 109 -1.24 -14.04 18.64
CA ALA A 109 -2.22 -15.08 19.00
C ALA A 109 -3.65 -14.59 18.83
N ALA A 110 -3.92 -13.36 19.27
CA ALA A 110 -5.25 -12.78 19.20
C ALA A 110 -5.71 -12.52 17.76
N TRP A 111 -4.88 -11.88 16.94
CA TRP A 111 -5.30 -11.60 15.56
C TRP A 111 -5.37 -12.88 14.69
N LYS A 112 -4.51 -13.88 14.93
CA LYS A 112 -4.60 -15.16 14.25
C LYS A 112 -5.90 -15.89 14.57
N ALA A 113 -6.25 -15.99 15.84
CA ALA A 113 -7.51 -16.60 16.28
C ALA A 113 -8.73 -15.87 15.69
N TRP A 114 -8.67 -14.53 15.65
CA TRP A 114 -9.71 -13.73 15.01
C TRP A 114 -9.81 -14.02 13.50
N LEU A 115 -8.67 -14.11 12.81
CA LEU A 115 -8.63 -14.38 11.38
C LEU A 115 -9.16 -15.77 11.06
N ASP A 116 -8.74 -16.80 11.80
CA ASP A 116 -9.21 -18.18 11.62
C ASP A 116 -10.73 -18.25 11.73
N SER A 117 -11.33 -17.52 12.68
CA SER A 117 -12.79 -17.44 12.83
C SER A 117 -13.53 -16.81 11.63
N ARG A 118 -12.80 -16.21 10.69
CA ARG A 118 -13.35 -15.56 9.49
C ARG A 118 -13.14 -16.36 8.21
N LEU A 119 -12.26 -17.36 8.26
CA LEU A 119 -11.91 -18.19 7.12
C LEU A 119 -12.75 -19.46 7.02
N ASP A 120 -13.41 -19.83 8.10
CA ASP A 120 -14.39 -20.92 8.18
C ASP A 120 -15.77 -20.46 7.67
#